data_6a4d3e0f2016b6be31d92615c24851bf
#
_entry.id   6a4d3e0f2016b6be31d92615c24851bf
#
_cell.length_a   1.000
_cell.length_b   1.000
_cell.length_c   1.000
_cell.angle_alpha   90.00
_cell.angle_beta   90.00
_cell.angle_gamma   90.00
#
_symmetry.space_group_name_H-M   'P 1'
#
loop_
_entity.id
_entity.type
_entity.pdbx_description
1 polymer ?
#
loop_
_entity_poly.entity_id
_entity_poly.type
_entity_poly.pdbx_seq_one_letter_code
_entity_poly.pdbx_strand_id
1 'polypeptide(L)'
;MLSDLDTFFSFGPVIVTAGEVEDVDALEVVTELNGEVYSKDFVRNMKTRPDELVAFHSEYMTLCPGDLISTGCPKGARIKAGDRVRARIDGIGTLEASVRAGERTPFGFE
;
A
#
# COMPACT_ATOMS: atom_id res chain seq x y z
N MET A 1 -15.74 0.32 0.32
CA MET A 1 -14.41 0.20 -0.29
C MET A 1 -13.86 -1.20 -0.08
N LEU A 2 -13.19 -1.78 -1.07
CA LEU A 2 -12.74 -3.17 -0.99
C LEU A 2 -11.75 -3.43 0.14
N SER A 3 -10.95 -2.44 0.51
CA SER A 3 -10.00 -2.56 1.61
C SER A 3 -10.67 -2.66 2.99
N ASP A 4 -11.96 -2.38 3.08
CA ASP A 4 -12.70 -2.52 4.34
C ASP A 4 -13.15 -3.96 4.59
N LEU A 5 -13.00 -4.84 3.60
CA LEU A 5 -13.33 -6.25 3.76
C LEU A 5 -12.18 -7.00 4.42
N ASP A 6 -12.52 -8.02 5.20
CA ASP A 6 -11.52 -8.88 5.83
C ASP A 6 -10.58 -9.46 4.77
N THR A 7 -9.31 -9.50 5.05
CA THR A 7 -8.22 -10.02 4.20
C THR A 7 -7.91 -9.17 2.97
N PHE A 8 -8.63 -8.06 2.73
CA PHE A 8 -8.37 -7.19 1.59
C PHE A 8 -7.40 -6.06 1.91
N PHE A 9 -7.03 -5.90 3.16
CA PHE A 9 -6.08 -4.88 3.59
C PHE A 9 -4.97 -5.53 4.39
N SER A 10 -3.73 -5.21 4.04
CA SER A 10 -2.57 -5.61 4.81
C SER A 10 -1.53 -4.49 4.80
N PHE A 11 -0.79 -4.39 5.89
CA PHE A 11 0.32 -3.44 5.98
C PHE A 11 1.43 -4.05 6.84
N GLY A 12 2.60 -3.54 6.67
CA GLY A 12 3.81 -4.06 7.29
C GLY A 12 4.84 -4.42 6.22
N PRO A 13 5.81 -5.27 6.51
CA PRO A 13 6.04 -6.02 7.76
C PRO A 13 6.56 -5.16 8.92
N VAL A 14 7.03 -3.96 8.64
CA VAL A 14 7.62 -3.08 9.64
C VAL A 14 7.08 -1.66 9.45
N ILE A 15 7.28 -0.85 10.48
CA ILE A 15 7.09 0.59 10.42
C ILE A 15 8.47 1.22 10.54
N VAL A 16 8.81 2.08 9.59
CA VAL A 16 10.06 2.84 9.61
C VAL A 16 9.70 4.29 9.93
N THR A 17 10.32 4.83 10.95
CA THR A 17 10.05 6.21 11.35
C THR A 17 10.64 7.19 10.34
N ALA A 18 10.03 8.37 10.23
CA ALA A 18 10.48 9.38 9.28
C ALA A 18 11.95 9.78 9.48
N GLY A 19 12.44 9.75 10.72
CA GLY A 19 13.83 10.07 11.01
C GLY A 19 14.83 9.03 10.50
N GLU A 20 14.37 7.81 10.20
CA GLU A 20 15.21 6.75 9.65
C GLU A 20 15.27 6.77 8.13
N VAL A 21 14.41 7.56 7.48
CA VAL A 21 14.37 7.69 6.02
C VAL A 21 15.07 8.99 5.65
N GLU A 22 16.16 8.88 4.91
CA GLU A 22 16.98 10.04 4.57
C GLU A 22 16.23 10.99 3.64
N ASP A 23 15.55 10.47 2.63
CA ASP A 23 14.77 11.25 1.68
C ASP A 23 13.56 10.45 1.20
N VAL A 24 12.39 10.81 1.69
CA VAL A 24 11.13 10.12 1.33
C VAL A 24 10.85 10.22 -0.17
N ASP A 25 11.16 11.37 -0.78
CA ASP A 25 10.92 11.57 -2.21
C ASP A 25 11.79 10.65 -3.09
N ALA A 26 12.91 10.18 -2.58
CA ALA A 26 13.82 9.28 -3.29
C ALA A 26 13.42 7.80 -3.17
N LEU A 27 12.43 7.47 -2.38
CA LEU A 27 11.98 6.10 -2.24
C LEU A 27 11.34 5.63 -3.55
N GLU A 28 11.71 4.43 -3.96
CA GLU A 28 11.10 3.76 -5.12
C GLU A 28 10.11 2.71 -4.62
N VAL A 29 8.88 2.82 -5.10
CA VAL A 29 7.80 1.88 -4.80
C VAL A 29 7.67 0.90 -5.95
N VAL A 30 7.85 -0.37 -5.67
CA VAL A 30 7.81 -1.43 -6.68
C VAL A 30 6.68 -2.39 -6.36
N THR A 31 5.86 -2.66 -7.36
CA THR A 31 4.83 -3.70 -7.27
C THR A 31 5.22 -4.84 -8.20
N GLU A 32 5.29 -6.04 -7.65
CA GLU A 32 5.59 -7.25 -8.41
C GLU A 32 4.36 -8.15 -8.44
N LEU A 33 4.13 -8.76 -9.57
CA LEU A 33 3.06 -9.74 -9.77
C LEU A 33 3.68 -11.02 -10.29
N ASN A 34 3.56 -12.10 -9.52
CA ASN A 34 4.11 -13.41 -9.85
C ASN A 34 5.61 -13.37 -10.16
N GLY A 35 6.36 -12.57 -9.38
CA GLY A 35 7.81 -12.47 -9.52
C GLY A 35 8.29 -11.46 -10.57
N GLU A 36 7.39 -10.84 -11.30
CA GLU A 36 7.74 -9.84 -12.31
C GLU A 36 7.34 -8.46 -11.85
N VAL A 37 8.18 -7.46 -12.16
CA VAL A 37 7.87 -6.07 -11.85
C VAL A 37 6.69 -5.63 -12.71
N TYR A 38 5.59 -5.30 -12.04
CA TYR A 38 4.38 -4.81 -12.69
C TYR A 38 4.42 -3.29 -12.83
N SER A 39 4.82 -2.60 -11.77
CA SER A 39 4.98 -1.15 -11.80
C SER A 39 6.06 -0.72 -10.82
N LYS A 40 6.69 0.40 -11.12
CA LYS A 40 7.63 1.05 -10.21
C LYS A 40 7.62 2.54 -10.46
N ASP A 41 7.74 3.31 -9.39
CA ASP A 41 7.87 4.75 -9.50
C ASP A 41 8.45 5.30 -8.20
N PHE A 42 8.96 6.51 -8.27
CA PHE A 42 9.49 7.20 -7.10
C PHE A 42 8.39 8.02 -6.43
N VAL A 43 8.51 8.16 -5.10
CA VAL A 43 7.57 8.97 -4.32
C VAL A 43 7.51 10.40 -4.84
N ARG A 44 8.64 10.97 -5.27
CA ARG A 44 8.68 12.34 -5.82
C ARG A 44 7.77 12.56 -7.03
N ASN A 45 7.38 11.49 -7.70
CA ASN A 45 6.51 11.58 -8.87
C ASN A 45 5.02 11.54 -8.52
N MET A 46 4.69 11.44 -7.25
CA MET A 46 3.30 11.50 -6.80
C MET A 46 2.73 12.88 -7.06
N LYS A 47 1.48 12.93 -7.49
CA LYS A 47 0.77 14.19 -7.70
C LYS A 47 0.64 14.98 -6.39
N THR A 48 0.32 14.28 -5.31
CA THR A 48 0.27 14.84 -3.96
C THR A 48 1.19 13.99 -3.09
N ARG A 49 2.24 14.59 -2.56
CA ARG A 49 3.24 13.86 -1.80
C ARG A 49 2.77 13.61 -0.36
N PRO A 50 3.43 12.68 0.36
CA PRO A 50 2.98 12.29 1.71
C PRO A 50 2.85 13.46 2.69
N ASP A 51 3.79 14.39 2.70
CA ASP A 51 3.74 15.56 3.58
C ASP A 51 2.56 16.47 3.23
N GLU A 52 2.28 16.63 1.94
CA GLU A 52 1.13 17.40 1.47
C GLU A 52 -0.19 16.73 1.86
N LEU A 53 -0.24 15.39 1.82
CA LEU A 53 -1.43 14.65 2.26
C LEU A 53 -1.69 14.83 3.75
N VAL A 54 -0.65 14.82 4.57
CA VAL A 54 -0.78 15.07 6.01
C VAL A 54 -1.34 16.48 6.24
N ALA A 55 -0.80 17.46 5.56
CA ALA A 55 -1.27 18.85 5.67
C ALA A 55 -2.73 18.98 5.23
N PHE A 56 -3.08 18.36 4.10
CA PHE A 56 -4.43 18.42 3.57
C PHE A 56 -5.46 17.78 4.52
N HIS A 57 -5.19 16.56 4.98
CA HIS A 57 -6.12 15.87 5.85
C HIS A 57 -6.25 16.52 7.22
N SER A 58 -5.17 17.11 7.73
CA SER A 58 -5.21 17.78 9.04
C SER A 58 -6.05 19.05 9.04
N GLU A 59 -6.34 19.62 7.87
CA GLU A 59 -7.24 20.78 7.77
C GLU A 59 -8.70 20.39 8.03
N TYR A 60 -9.07 19.15 7.74
CA TYR A 60 -10.46 18.69 7.80
C TYR A 60 -10.75 17.78 8.96
N MET A 61 -9.71 17.17 9.54
CA MET A 61 -9.89 16.25 10.66
C MET A 61 -8.66 16.28 11.56
N THR A 62 -8.86 15.91 12.81
CA THR A 62 -7.75 15.77 13.75
C THR A 62 -7.05 14.44 13.47
N LEU A 63 -5.75 14.50 13.15
CA LEU A 63 -4.92 13.32 13.01
C LEU A 63 -4.36 12.94 14.37
N CYS A 64 -4.50 11.68 14.73
CA CYS A 64 -4.07 11.14 16.02
C CYS A 64 -2.97 10.09 15.81
N PRO A 65 -2.13 9.86 16.84
CA PRO A 65 -1.18 8.74 16.77
C PRO A 65 -1.90 7.44 16.46
N GLY A 66 -1.34 6.66 15.53
CA GLY A 66 -1.96 5.43 15.06
C GLY A 66 -2.81 5.58 13.80
N ASP A 67 -3.10 6.79 13.38
CA ASP A 67 -3.83 7.01 12.13
C ASP A 67 -2.97 6.61 10.93
N LEU A 68 -3.62 6.07 9.91
CA LEU A 68 -2.99 5.67 8.66
C LEU A 68 -3.54 6.50 7.51
N ILE A 69 -2.65 6.96 6.65
CA ILE A 69 -3.02 7.63 5.41
C ILE A 69 -2.52 6.77 4.25
N SER A 70 -3.46 6.31 3.43
CA SER A 70 -3.11 5.59 2.21
C SER A 70 -2.76 6.61 1.13
N THR A 71 -1.54 6.53 0.61
CA THR A 71 -1.02 7.52 -0.32
C THR A 71 -1.29 7.17 -1.79
N GLY A 72 -1.85 5.99 -2.03
CA GLY A 72 -2.08 5.51 -3.40
C GLY A 72 -0.90 4.72 -3.96
N CYS A 73 -1.07 4.23 -5.17
CA CYS A 73 -0.06 3.43 -5.85
C CYS A 73 0.21 3.95 -7.26
N PRO A 74 1.40 3.64 -7.83
CA PRO A 74 1.72 4.10 -9.19
C PRO A 74 0.76 3.54 -10.23
N LYS A 75 0.37 2.28 -10.10
CA LYS A 75 -0.51 1.61 -11.06
C LYS A 75 -1.15 0.40 -10.40
N GLY A 76 -2.46 0.31 -10.52
CA GLY A 76 -3.20 -0.86 -10.05
C GLY A 76 -3.07 -2.04 -10.99
N ALA A 77 -3.17 -3.25 -10.46
CA ALA A 77 -3.11 -4.49 -11.21
C ALA A 77 -4.39 -5.29 -11.01
N ARG A 78 -4.80 -6.01 -12.05
CA ARG A 78 -5.84 -7.02 -11.91
C ARG A 78 -5.20 -8.30 -11.41
N ILE A 79 -5.79 -8.88 -10.40
CA ILE A 79 -5.30 -10.11 -9.77
C ILE A 79 -6.38 -11.18 -9.83
N LYS A 80 -5.93 -12.42 -9.81
CA LYS A 80 -6.82 -13.59 -9.81
C LYS A 80 -6.31 -14.61 -8.81
N ALA A 81 -7.14 -15.59 -8.49
CA ALA A 81 -6.76 -16.66 -7.59
C ALA A 81 -5.48 -17.35 -8.09
N GLY A 82 -4.54 -17.58 -7.19
CA GLY A 82 -3.25 -18.16 -7.48
C GLY A 82 -2.14 -17.15 -7.71
N ASP A 83 -2.47 -15.88 -7.87
CA ASP A 83 -1.45 -14.84 -8.04
C ASP A 83 -0.75 -14.53 -6.72
N ARG A 84 0.51 -14.08 -6.83
CA ARG A 84 1.29 -13.55 -5.71
C ARG A 84 1.62 -12.11 -6.00
N VAL A 85 1.30 -11.26 -5.05
CA VAL A 85 1.54 -9.82 -5.14
C VAL A 85 2.59 -9.44 -4.11
N ARG A 86 3.56 -8.65 -4.54
CA ARG A 86 4.61 -8.15 -3.66
C ARG A 86 4.73 -6.64 -3.82
N ALA A 87 4.71 -5.94 -2.69
CA ALA A 87 5.03 -4.53 -2.65
C ALA A 87 6.40 -4.37 -2.00
N ARG A 88 7.28 -3.65 -2.65
CA ARG A 88 8.65 -3.47 -2.17
C ARG A 88 9.03 -2.00 -2.21
N ILE A 89 9.62 -1.54 -1.10
CA ILE A 89 10.23 -0.22 -1.03
C ILE A 89 11.60 -0.43 -0.39
N ASP A 90 12.67 -0.20 -1.14
CA ASP A 90 14.01 -0.36 -0.62
C ASP A 90 14.24 0.58 0.56
N GLY A 91 14.86 0.08 1.61
CA GLY A 91 15.06 0.81 2.85
C GLY A 91 13.91 0.70 3.85
N ILE A 92 12.76 0.18 3.43
CA ILE A 92 11.61 -0.05 4.31
C ILE A 92 11.32 -1.54 4.43
N GLY A 93 11.05 -2.21 3.31
CA GLY A 93 10.78 -3.63 3.35
C GLY A 93 9.93 -4.12 2.20
N THR A 94 9.56 -5.39 2.30
CA THR A 94 8.76 -6.08 1.30
C THR A 94 7.54 -6.69 1.98
N LEU A 95 6.38 -6.47 1.41
CA LEU A 95 5.13 -7.07 1.85
C LEU A 95 4.61 -7.96 0.73
N GLU A 96 4.34 -9.21 1.04
CA GLU A 96 3.88 -10.18 0.06
C GLU A 96 2.55 -10.79 0.48
N ALA A 97 1.67 -10.99 -0.49
CA ALA A 97 0.38 -11.61 -0.27
C ALA A 97 0.06 -12.57 -1.41
N SER A 98 -0.59 -13.67 -1.06
CA SER A 98 -1.13 -14.61 -2.03
C SER A 98 -2.61 -14.35 -2.22
N VAL A 99 -3.07 -14.49 -3.45
CA VAL A 99 -4.48 -14.31 -3.79
C VAL A 99 -5.12 -15.69 -3.89
N ARG A 100 -6.25 -15.86 -3.24
CA ARG A 100 -7.03 -17.09 -3.34
C ARG A 100 -8.50 -16.77 -3.56
N ALA A 101 -9.23 -17.71 -4.09
CA ALA A 101 -10.68 -17.57 -4.21
C ALA A 101 -11.30 -17.50 -2.82
N GLY A 102 -12.23 -16.57 -2.63
CA GLY A 102 -12.95 -16.45 -1.38
C GLY A 102 -13.87 -17.64 -1.16
N GLU A 103 -14.08 -17.98 0.12
CA GLU A 103 -15.06 -18.97 0.49
C GLU A 103 -16.44 -18.33 0.49
N ARG A 104 -17.45 -19.13 0.11
CA ARG A 104 -18.82 -18.68 0.16
C ARG A 104 -19.25 -18.50 1.61
N THR A 105 -19.74 -17.30 1.95
CA THR A 105 -20.23 -17.03 3.29
C THR A 105 -21.64 -17.60 3.48
N PRO A 106 -22.09 -17.76 4.73
CA PRO A 106 -23.47 -18.15 4.99
C PRO A 106 -24.52 -17.21 4.40
N PHE A 107 -24.13 -15.98 4.07
CA PHE A 107 -25.02 -14.98 3.49
C PHE A 107 -24.93 -14.91 1.97
N GLY A 108 -24.17 -15.79 1.33
CA GLY A 108 -24.03 -15.83 -0.11
C GLY A 108 -23.11 -14.80 -0.71
N PHE A 109 -22.29 -14.11 0.07
CA PHE A 109 -21.29 -13.18 -0.43
C PHE A 109 -20.04 -13.93 -0.86
N GLU A 110 -19.45 -13.49 -1.95
CA GLU A 110 -18.24 -14.06 -2.50
C GLU A 110 -17.06 -13.10 -2.35
#